data_a1a95c519218d525af532e2f46e2bb21
#
_entry.id   a1a95c519218d525af532e2f46e2bb21
#
_cell.length_a   1.000
_cell.length_b   1.000
_cell.length_c   1.000
_cell.angle_alpha   90.00
_cell.angle_beta   90.00
_cell.angle_gamma   90.00
#
_symmetry.space_group_name_H-M   'P 1'
#
loop_
_entity.id
_entity.type
_entity.pdbx_description
1 polymer ?
#
loop_
_entity_poly.entity_id
_entity_poly.type
_entity_poly.pdbx_seq_one_letter_code
_entity_poly.pdbx_strand_id
1 'polypeptide(L)'
;MRSVQFRLHFIIAERSMNKLTIKVCPVCGSAHIERAMTCIDHYASSEAFYLCRCQDCDFLFTQDFPVEAEIGKYYETPDYISHSDTKKGLMNKAYHWVRGYMLGRKARLVAHEAHRKEGRLLDIGTGTGYFADTMKRRGWQGEAGGKNAQARAFAKEHFGLDVKPDTALQDFAPGSFDVITLWHVMEHLEHLNETWDILNSLLTEKGVLIIAVPNCSSYDAKKYGAHWAAYDVPRHLWHFTPGTIQRLGAKHEFILAARHPMPFDAFYVSMLSEKYMGHSMSFFRGILSGTLAWFSTLASKERSSSMIYVFRKKQK
;
A
#
# COMPACT_ATOMS: atom_id res chain seq x y z
N MET A 1 -36.60 5.89 -8.69
CA MET A 1 -35.75 4.74 -9.02
C MET A 1 -35.00 5.05 -10.32
N ARG A 2 -33.79 5.54 -10.25
CA ARG A 2 -32.90 5.71 -11.40
C ARG A 2 -31.86 4.61 -11.31
N SER A 3 -31.94 3.65 -12.22
CA SER A 3 -30.95 2.61 -12.41
C SER A 3 -29.62 3.25 -12.78
N VAL A 4 -28.61 3.08 -11.92
CA VAL A 4 -27.21 3.40 -12.24
C VAL A 4 -26.76 2.34 -13.26
N GLN A 5 -26.78 2.72 -14.54
CA GLN A 5 -26.15 1.95 -15.59
C GLN A 5 -24.64 1.94 -15.33
N PHE A 6 -24.11 0.82 -14.82
CA PHE A 6 -22.69 0.54 -14.84
C PHE A 6 -22.24 0.52 -16.31
N ARG A 7 -21.54 1.57 -16.73
CA ARG A 7 -20.76 1.54 -17.97
C ARG A 7 -19.72 0.43 -17.82
N LEU A 8 -19.87 -0.61 -18.62
CA LEU A 8 -18.81 -1.61 -18.86
C LEU A 8 -17.53 -0.87 -19.25
N HIS A 9 -16.62 -0.73 -18.33
CA HIS A 9 -15.29 -0.22 -18.61
C HIS A 9 -14.51 -1.32 -19.31
N PHE A 10 -13.96 -0.97 -20.45
CA PHE A 10 -13.13 -1.79 -21.32
C PHE A 10 -12.13 -2.64 -20.53
N ILE A 11 -11.96 -3.87 -20.98
CA ILE A 11 -11.03 -4.86 -20.45
C ILE A 11 -9.63 -4.25 -20.39
N ILE A 12 -9.26 -3.73 -19.22
CA ILE A 12 -7.93 -3.18 -18.94
C ILE A 12 -6.89 -4.31 -18.93
N ALA A 13 -7.35 -5.56 -18.72
CA ALA A 13 -6.51 -6.72 -18.62
C ALA A 13 -7.15 -7.94 -19.30
N GLU A 14 -6.33 -8.79 -19.88
CA GLU A 14 -6.70 -10.09 -20.44
C GLU A 14 -6.35 -11.17 -19.42
N ARG A 15 -7.34 -11.99 -19.04
CA ARG A 15 -7.18 -13.08 -18.08
C ARG A 15 -6.85 -14.37 -18.82
N SER A 16 -5.63 -14.87 -18.69
CA SER A 16 -5.32 -16.27 -18.96
C SER A 16 -5.66 -17.11 -17.72
N MET A 17 -5.73 -18.45 -17.84
CA MET A 17 -6.25 -19.30 -16.74
C MET A 17 -5.66 -18.98 -15.35
N ASN A 18 -4.43 -18.47 -15.22
CA ASN A 18 -3.77 -18.23 -13.93
C ASN A 18 -3.03 -16.88 -13.82
N LYS A 19 -3.09 -16.04 -14.86
CA LYS A 19 -2.36 -14.77 -14.92
C LYS A 19 -3.23 -13.65 -15.47
N LEU A 20 -2.93 -12.44 -15.05
CA LEU A 20 -3.59 -11.22 -15.50
C LEU A 20 -2.58 -10.33 -16.24
N THR A 21 -2.84 -10.10 -17.52
CA THR A 21 -2.00 -9.30 -18.42
C THR A 21 -2.61 -7.92 -18.61
N ILE A 22 -1.87 -6.87 -18.26
CA ILE A 22 -2.31 -5.48 -18.44
C ILE A 22 -2.08 -5.06 -19.89
N LYS A 23 -3.15 -4.70 -20.59
CA LYS A 23 -3.12 -4.24 -22.00
C LYS A 23 -3.21 -2.72 -22.13
N VAL A 24 -3.79 -2.08 -21.13
CA VAL A 24 -4.02 -0.63 -21.12
C VAL A 24 -3.64 -0.08 -19.76
N CYS A 25 -2.88 1.00 -19.74
CA CYS A 25 -2.42 1.64 -18.50
C CYS A 25 -3.62 2.07 -17.63
N PRO A 26 -3.73 1.59 -16.39
CA PRO A 26 -4.86 1.91 -15.52
C PRO A 26 -4.90 3.40 -15.13
N VAL A 27 -3.78 4.12 -15.24
CA VAL A 27 -3.69 5.54 -14.87
C VAL A 27 -4.15 6.45 -16.01
N CYS A 28 -3.61 6.28 -17.24
CA CYS A 28 -3.86 7.22 -18.33
C CYS A 28 -4.65 6.64 -19.51
N GLY A 29 -4.91 5.33 -19.53
CA GLY A 29 -5.66 4.69 -20.63
C GLY A 29 -4.82 4.38 -21.88
N SER A 30 -3.52 4.61 -21.88
CA SER A 30 -2.63 4.33 -23.00
C SER A 30 -2.37 2.84 -23.18
N ALA A 31 -2.25 2.39 -24.43
CA ALA A 31 -1.78 1.06 -24.80
C ALA A 31 -0.26 1.01 -25.07
N HIS A 32 0.46 2.15 -24.97
CA HIS A 32 1.91 2.22 -25.20
C HIS A 32 2.65 1.71 -23.97
N ILE A 33 2.79 0.41 -23.88
CA ILE A 33 3.41 -0.29 -22.74
C ILE A 33 4.69 -0.95 -23.23
N GLU A 34 5.78 -0.72 -22.51
CA GLU A 34 7.08 -1.35 -22.75
C GLU A 34 7.58 -2.11 -21.53
N ARG A 35 8.42 -3.11 -21.74
CA ARG A 35 9.12 -3.82 -20.67
C ARG A 35 10.23 -2.92 -20.12
N ALA A 36 10.17 -2.60 -18.83
CA ALA A 36 11.14 -1.74 -18.16
C ALA A 36 12.29 -2.55 -17.51
N MET A 37 11.96 -3.61 -16.78
CA MET A 37 12.96 -4.43 -16.09
C MET A 37 12.41 -5.82 -15.72
N THR A 38 13.31 -6.70 -15.27
CA THR A 38 12.96 -7.99 -14.66
C THR A 38 13.33 -7.96 -13.19
N CYS A 39 12.39 -8.33 -12.33
CA CYS A 39 12.60 -8.48 -10.89
C CYS A 39 12.39 -9.94 -10.49
N ILE A 40 13.10 -10.38 -9.44
CA ILE A 40 12.99 -11.73 -8.88
C ILE A 40 12.16 -11.65 -7.60
N ASP A 41 11.27 -12.61 -7.40
CA ASP A 41 10.65 -12.84 -6.09
C ASP A 41 11.67 -13.46 -5.14
N HIS A 42 12.41 -12.63 -4.43
CA HIS A 42 13.40 -13.08 -3.44
C HIS A 42 12.77 -13.56 -2.13
N TYR A 43 11.46 -13.35 -1.98
CA TYR A 43 10.78 -13.64 -0.71
C TYR A 43 10.24 -15.07 -0.64
N ALA A 44 9.62 -15.56 -1.71
CA ALA A 44 8.90 -16.83 -1.70
C ALA A 44 9.35 -17.81 -2.79
N SER A 45 9.17 -17.47 -4.07
CA SER A 45 9.22 -18.44 -5.17
C SER A 45 10.52 -18.47 -5.93
N SER A 46 11.33 -17.43 -5.86
CA SER A 46 12.50 -17.19 -6.74
C SER A 46 12.14 -17.07 -8.24
N GLU A 47 10.85 -16.93 -8.55
CA GLU A 47 10.38 -16.71 -9.93
C GLU A 47 10.72 -15.31 -10.42
N ALA A 48 10.91 -15.17 -11.74
CA ALA A 48 11.12 -13.88 -12.38
C ALA A 48 9.80 -13.27 -12.88
N PHE A 49 9.60 -11.98 -12.62
CA PHE A 49 8.47 -11.20 -13.08
C PHE A 49 8.95 -9.98 -13.86
N TYR A 50 8.14 -9.54 -14.85
CA TYR A 50 8.45 -8.37 -15.64
C TYR A 50 7.72 -7.15 -15.08
N LEU A 51 8.46 -6.06 -14.89
CA LEU A 51 7.86 -4.76 -14.70
C LEU A 51 7.77 -4.06 -16.03
N CYS A 52 6.57 -3.58 -16.35
CA CYS A 52 6.28 -2.80 -17.55
C CYS A 52 5.97 -1.35 -17.20
N ARG A 53 6.31 -0.45 -18.11
CA ARG A 53 6.13 0.99 -17.99
C ARG A 53 5.21 1.49 -19.07
N CYS A 54 4.28 2.34 -18.70
CA CYS A 54 3.51 3.14 -19.65
C CYS A 54 4.38 4.29 -20.18
N GLN A 55 4.58 4.38 -21.49
CA GLN A 55 5.41 5.42 -22.11
C GLN A 55 4.78 6.82 -22.01
N ASP A 56 3.44 6.92 -21.88
CA ASP A 56 2.75 8.21 -21.86
C ASP A 56 2.65 8.83 -20.47
N CYS A 57 2.77 8.04 -19.39
CA CYS A 57 2.63 8.56 -18.03
C CYS A 57 3.65 8.04 -17.01
N ASP A 58 4.61 7.23 -17.44
CA ASP A 58 5.64 6.62 -16.61
C ASP A 58 5.13 5.69 -15.50
N PHE A 59 3.84 5.31 -15.53
CA PHE A 59 3.32 4.37 -14.53
C PHE A 59 3.97 2.99 -14.71
N LEU A 60 4.52 2.47 -13.63
CA LEU A 60 5.20 1.18 -13.58
C LEU A 60 4.30 0.15 -12.90
N PHE A 61 4.23 -1.06 -13.43
CA PHE A 61 3.43 -2.15 -12.89
C PHE A 61 4.04 -3.52 -13.19
N THR A 62 3.71 -4.50 -12.34
CA THR A 62 4.07 -5.90 -12.59
C THR A 62 3.17 -6.44 -13.70
N GLN A 63 3.77 -7.07 -14.71
CA GLN A 63 3.04 -7.65 -15.84
C GLN A 63 2.87 -9.15 -15.63
N ASP A 64 1.80 -9.72 -16.19
CA ASP A 64 1.49 -11.16 -16.13
C ASP A 64 1.49 -11.71 -14.69
N PHE A 65 0.96 -10.92 -13.76
CA PHE A 65 0.91 -11.32 -12.36
C PHE A 65 -0.18 -12.39 -12.11
N PRO A 66 0.00 -13.23 -11.07
CA PRO A 66 -0.99 -14.24 -10.70
C PRO A 66 -2.33 -13.60 -10.34
N VAL A 67 -3.43 -14.19 -10.78
CA VAL A 67 -4.78 -13.77 -10.36
C VAL A 67 -4.96 -13.94 -8.85
N GLU A 68 -5.93 -13.25 -8.28
CA GLU A 68 -6.19 -13.25 -6.83
C GLU A 68 -6.32 -14.67 -6.22
N ALA A 69 -6.88 -15.61 -6.95
CA ALA A 69 -7.00 -17.01 -6.50
C ALA A 69 -5.64 -17.73 -6.37
N GLU A 70 -4.61 -17.28 -7.09
CA GLU A 70 -3.28 -17.92 -7.15
C GLU A 70 -2.22 -17.16 -6.37
N ILE A 71 -2.46 -15.88 -6.03
CA ILE A 71 -1.47 -15.03 -5.36
C ILE A 71 -1.13 -15.53 -3.95
N GLY A 72 -2.01 -16.30 -3.31
CA GLY A 72 -1.87 -16.81 -1.95
C GLY A 72 -0.53 -17.53 -1.71
N LYS A 73 -0.10 -18.38 -2.66
CA LYS A 73 1.17 -19.13 -2.56
C LYS A 73 2.42 -18.26 -2.39
N TYR A 74 2.39 -17.00 -2.84
CA TYR A 74 3.50 -16.05 -2.69
C TYR A 74 3.53 -15.36 -1.32
N TYR A 75 2.53 -15.61 -0.48
CA TYR A 75 2.46 -15.17 0.93
C TYR A 75 2.77 -16.29 1.92
N GLU A 76 2.81 -17.56 1.47
CA GLU A 76 3.06 -18.73 2.30
C GLU A 76 4.56 -18.95 2.54
N THR A 77 5.14 -18.13 3.40
CA THR A 77 6.54 -18.30 3.82
C THR A 77 6.64 -18.38 5.34
N PRO A 78 7.61 -19.14 5.87
CA PRO A 78 7.84 -19.22 7.33
C PRO A 78 8.07 -17.85 7.97
N ASP A 79 8.67 -16.91 7.24
CA ASP A 79 8.95 -15.56 7.71
C ASP A 79 7.69 -14.68 7.80
N TYR A 80 6.69 -14.91 6.94
CA TYR A 80 5.42 -14.19 7.00
C TYR A 80 4.62 -14.52 8.26
N ILE A 81 4.67 -15.77 8.70
CA ILE A 81 4.03 -16.24 9.94
C ILE A 81 4.79 -15.71 11.17
N SER A 82 6.11 -15.50 11.08
CA SER A 82 6.95 -15.06 12.20
C SER A 82 6.85 -13.57 12.55
N HIS A 83 6.16 -12.75 11.76
CA HIS A 83 5.79 -11.38 12.16
C HIS A 83 4.77 -11.34 13.31
N SER A 84 4.24 -12.50 13.72
CA SER A 84 3.48 -12.67 14.95
C SER A 84 4.43 -12.74 16.17
N ASP A 85 4.24 -11.89 17.09
CA ASP A 85 4.73 -11.58 18.46
C ASP A 85 5.54 -12.65 19.28
N THR A 86 6.36 -13.51 18.69
CA THR A 86 6.98 -14.65 19.41
C THR A 86 8.41 -14.44 19.89
N LYS A 87 9.02 -13.26 19.72
CA LYS A 87 10.40 -13.02 20.21
C LYS A 87 10.40 -12.44 21.63
N LYS A 88 10.83 -13.25 22.60
CA LYS A 88 11.09 -12.81 23.99
C LYS A 88 12.43 -12.09 24.08
N GLY A 89 12.53 -10.98 24.86
CA GLY A 89 13.77 -10.29 25.18
C GLY A 89 13.75 -8.77 24.93
N LEU A 90 14.92 -8.12 25.12
CA LEU A 90 15.12 -6.68 24.96
C LEU A 90 14.77 -6.18 23.53
N MET A 91 15.07 -6.98 22.50
CA MET A 91 14.70 -6.70 21.11
C MET A 91 13.19 -6.57 20.93
N ASN A 92 12.41 -7.40 21.62
CA ASN A 92 10.95 -7.34 21.55
C ASN A 92 10.40 -6.05 22.18
N LYS A 93 10.97 -5.63 23.32
CA LYS A 93 10.59 -4.36 23.97
C LYS A 93 10.88 -3.16 23.05
N ALA A 94 12.04 -3.13 22.41
CA ALA A 94 12.40 -2.10 21.45
C ALA A 94 11.44 -2.08 20.24
N TYR A 95 11.12 -3.25 19.69
CA TYR A 95 10.16 -3.40 18.59
C TYR A 95 8.76 -2.88 18.98
N HIS A 96 8.25 -3.26 20.15
CA HIS A 96 6.95 -2.77 20.63
C HIS A 96 6.95 -1.26 20.86
N TRP A 97 8.05 -0.69 21.37
CA TRP A 97 8.19 0.74 21.56
C TRP A 97 8.17 1.49 20.23
N VAL A 98 8.97 1.05 19.25
CA VAL A 98 9.00 1.63 17.90
C VAL A 98 7.62 1.51 17.25
N ARG A 99 6.98 0.35 17.30
CA ARG A 99 5.62 0.14 16.79
C ARG A 99 4.64 1.12 17.43
N GLY A 100 4.62 1.22 18.75
CA GLY A 100 3.75 2.16 19.48
C GLY A 100 3.97 3.62 19.08
N TYR A 101 5.24 4.03 18.94
CA TYR A 101 5.60 5.36 18.46
C TYR A 101 5.06 5.64 17.04
N MET A 102 5.26 4.68 16.11
CA MET A 102 4.78 4.81 14.72
C MET A 102 3.26 4.83 14.63
N LEU A 103 2.57 3.97 15.39
CA LEU A 103 1.10 4.00 15.47
C LEU A 103 0.59 5.34 16.01
N GLY A 104 1.25 5.86 17.05
CA GLY A 104 0.96 7.18 17.58
C GLY A 104 1.16 8.32 16.57
N ARG A 105 2.20 8.24 15.73
CA ARG A 105 2.43 9.20 14.61
C ARG A 105 1.36 9.10 13.56
N LYS A 106 1.02 7.88 13.10
CA LYS A 106 -0.07 7.65 12.13
C LYS A 106 -1.39 8.22 12.65
N ALA A 107 -1.76 7.93 13.90
CA ALA A 107 -2.99 8.43 14.48
C ALA A 107 -3.03 9.96 14.62
N ARG A 108 -1.91 10.60 14.97
CA ARG A 108 -1.83 12.09 14.98
C ARG A 108 -1.95 12.68 13.57
N LEU A 109 -1.33 12.05 12.58
CA LEU A 109 -1.47 12.45 11.18
C LEU A 109 -2.93 12.41 10.73
N VAL A 110 -3.62 11.30 11.01
CA VAL A 110 -5.05 11.17 10.67
C VAL A 110 -5.87 12.29 11.31
N ALA A 111 -5.72 12.52 12.62
CA ALA A 111 -6.46 13.58 13.31
C ALA A 111 -6.16 14.99 12.76
N HIS A 112 -4.89 15.24 12.41
CA HIS A 112 -4.45 16.50 11.80
C HIS A 112 -5.07 16.70 10.42
N GLU A 113 -4.94 15.72 9.53
CA GLU A 113 -5.43 15.84 8.16
C GLU A 113 -6.95 15.82 8.07
N ALA A 114 -7.62 15.11 8.98
CA ALA A 114 -9.08 15.13 9.08
C ALA A 114 -9.63 16.38 9.77
N HIS A 115 -8.79 17.22 10.40
CA HIS A 115 -9.17 18.36 11.23
C HIS A 115 -10.20 17.99 12.33
N ARG A 116 -10.11 16.76 12.87
CA ARG A 116 -10.98 16.22 13.92
C ARG A 116 -10.28 15.15 14.75
N LYS A 117 -10.76 14.92 15.96
CA LYS A 117 -10.19 13.93 16.88
C LYS A 117 -11.02 12.64 16.96
N GLU A 118 -12.21 12.65 16.38
CA GLU A 118 -13.17 11.55 16.36
C GLU A 118 -13.96 11.55 15.05
N GLY A 119 -14.69 10.50 14.76
CA GLY A 119 -15.48 10.32 13.55
C GLY A 119 -15.50 8.87 13.11
N ARG A 120 -16.08 8.60 11.95
CA ARG A 120 -16.11 7.24 11.36
C ARG A 120 -14.89 7.01 10.49
N LEU A 121 -14.10 6.00 10.84
CA LEU A 121 -12.86 5.63 10.14
C LEU A 121 -12.98 4.21 9.59
N LEU A 122 -12.56 4.00 8.34
CA LEU A 122 -12.36 2.70 7.74
C LEU A 122 -10.85 2.48 7.49
N ASP A 123 -10.28 1.43 8.08
CA ASP A 123 -8.89 1.01 7.84
C ASP A 123 -8.88 -0.23 6.94
N ILE A 124 -8.55 -0.05 5.67
CA ILE A 124 -8.50 -1.14 4.68
C ILE A 124 -7.11 -1.78 4.71
N GLY A 125 -7.08 -3.12 4.75
CA GLY A 125 -5.84 -3.87 4.91
C GLY A 125 -5.24 -3.74 6.30
N THR A 126 -6.08 -3.72 7.34
CA THR A 126 -5.68 -3.47 8.74
C THR A 126 -4.66 -4.47 9.32
N GLY A 127 -4.37 -5.56 8.60
CA GLY A 127 -3.51 -6.65 9.07
C GLY A 127 -4.00 -7.20 10.42
N THR A 128 -3.13 -7.24 11.41
CA THR A 128 -3.44 -7.71 12.76
C THR A 128 -4.21 -6.71 13.62
N GLY A 129 -4.64 -5.57 13.09
CA GLY A 129 -5.57 -4.63 13.75
C GLY A 129 -4.96 -3.60 14.70
N TYR A 130 -3.63 -3.54 14.86
CA TYR A 130 -2.99 -2.60 15.79
C TYR A 130 -3.32 -1.13 15.53
N PHE A 131 -3.42 -0.73 14.25
CA PHE A 131 -3.74 0.65 13.92
C PHE A 131 -5.23 0.94 14.18
N ALA A 132 -6.13 0.06 13.76
CA ALA A 132 -7.57 0.19 14.01
C ALA A 132 -7.88 0.26 15.52
N ASP A 133 -7.24 -0.59 16.34
CA ASP A 133 -7.35 -0.54 17.81
C ASP A 133 -6.81 0.78 18.38
N THR A 134 -5.68 1.27 17.85
CA THR A 134 -5.12 2.57 18.27
C THR A 134 -6.10 3.71 17.98
N MET A 135 -6.78 3.69 16.84
CA MET A 135 -7.81 4.69 16.50
C MET A 135 -9.05 4.56 17.36
N LYS A 136 -9.53 3.34 17.61
CA LYS A 136 -10.65 3.07 18.53
C LYS A 136 -10.39 3.60 19.92
N ARG A 137 -9.21 3.36 20.50
CA ARG A 137 -8.81 3.91 21.82
C ARG A 137 -8.72 5.44 21.86
N ARG A 138 -8.62 6.08 20.70
CA ARG A 138 -8.60 7.55 20.56
C ARG A 138 -9.96 8.15 20.25
N GLY A 139 -11.05 7.38 20.35
CA GLY A 139 -12.42 7.86 20.17
C GLY A 139 -12.97 7.74 18.75
N TRP A 140 -12.23 7.13 17.81
CA TRP A 140 -12.75 6.91 16.45
C TRP A 140 -13.69 5.70 16.44
N GLN A 141 -14.81 5.84 15.74
CA GLN A 141 -15.70 4.73 15.42
C GLN A 141 -15.10 4.01 14.20
N GLY A 142 -14.26 2.99 14.48
CA GLY A 142 -13.46 2.32 13.46
C GLY A 142 -14.15 1.08 12.92
N GLU A 143 -14.24 1.01 11.59
CA GLU A 143 -14.42 -0.23 10.84
C GLU A 143 -13.07 -0.66 10.26
N ALA A 144 -12.87 -1.95 10.09
CA ALA A 144 -11.63 -2.47 9.56
C ALA A 144 -11.90 -3.57 8.53
N GLY A 145 -11.15 -3.52 7.42
CA GLY A 145 -11.18 -4.53 6.37
C GLY A 145 -9.84 -5.24 6.23
N GLY A 146 -9.87 -6.54 5.91
CA GLY A 146 -8.65 -7.30 5.72
C GLY A 146 -8.88 -8.66 5.09
N LYS A 147 -8.00 -9.05 4.16
CA LYS A 147 -8.09 -10.29 3.38
C LYS A 147 -7.72 -11.52 4.18
N ASN A 148 -6.67 -11.44 5.00
CA ASN A 148 -6.10 -12.59 5.71
C ASN A 148 -6.96 -13.00 6.91
N ALA A 149 -7.52 -14.23 6.86
CA ALA A 149 -8.40 -14.76 7.90
C ALA A 149 -7.70 -14.93 9.26
N GLN A 150 -6.42 -15.31 9.28
CA GLN A 150 -5.66 -15.47 10.53
C GLN A 150 -5.40 -14.10 11.19
N ALA A 151 -5.08 -13.07 10.39
CA ALA A 151 -4.93 -11.71 10.89
C ALA A 151 -6.26 -11.15 11.45
N ARG A 152 -7.40 -11.45 10.81
CA ARG A 152 -8.73 -11.10 11.32
C ARG A 152 -9.04 -11.81 12.65
N ALA A 153 -8.73 -13.10 12.74
CA ALA A 153 -8.91 -13.87 13.99
C ALA A 153 -8.04 -13.28 15.12
N PHE A 154 -6.79 -12.95 14.85
CA PHE A 154 -5.90 -12.28 15.79
C PHE A 154 -6.48 -10.94 16.28
N ALA A 155 -6.95 -10.09 15.36
CA ALA A 155 -7.54 -8.79 15.70
C ALA A 155 -8.79 -8.93 16.60
N LYS A 156 -9.61 -9.95 16.35
CA LYS A 156 -10.78 -10.27 17.18
C LYS A 156 -10.38 -10.73 18.57
N GLU A 157 -9.44 -11.67 18.66
CA GLU A 157 -8.98 -12.24 19.94
C GLU A 157 -8.30 -11.21 20.82
N HIS A 158 -7.39 -10.38 20.25
CA HIS A 158 -6.54 -9.48 21.04
C HIS A 158 -7.14 -8.10 21.28
N PHE A 159 -8.00 -7.61 20.37
CA PHE A 159 -8.54 -6.24 20.41
C PHE A 159 -10.07 -6.18 20.39
N GLY A 160 -10.75 -7.31 20.25
CA GLY A 160 -12.21 -7.34 20.10
C GLY A 160 -12.69 -6.60 18.84
N LEU A 161 -11.86 -6.58 17.78
CA LEU A 161 -12.19 -5.94 16.50
C LEU A 161 -12.88 -6.94 15.58
N ASP A 162 -14.03 -6.56 15.04
CA ASP A 162 -14.73 -7.33 14.00
C ASP A 162 -14.25 -6.86 12.61
N VAL A 163 -13.08 -7.38 12.20
CA VAL A 163 -12.50 -7.05 10.91
C VAL A 163 -13.26 -7.75 9.80
N LYS A 164 -13.85 -7.00 8.88
CA LYS A 164 -14.60 -7.51 7.73
C LYS A 164 -13.67 -8.06 6.65
N PRO A 165 -14.07 -9.07 5.86
CA PRO A 165 -13.34 -9.41 4.66
C PRO A 165 -13.37 -8.22 3.66
N ASP A 166 -12.36 -8.12 2.81
CA ASP A 166 -12.26 -7.06 1.80
C ASP A 166 -13.43 -7.04 0.81
N THR A 167 -14.04 -8.20 0.53
CA THR A 167 -15.27 -8.31 -0.28
C THR A 167 -16.47 -7.57 0.32
N ALA A 168 -16.49 -7.31 1.62
CA ALA A 168 -17.56 -6.60 2.30
C ALA A 168 -17.48 -5.06 2.18
N LEU A 169 -16.46 -4.51 1.51
CA LEU A 169 -16.38 -3.05 1.31
C LEU A 169 -17.58 -2.49 0.52
N GLN A 170 -18.17 -3.29 -0.35
CA GLN A 170 -19.33 -2.90 -1.15
C GLN A 170 -20.64 -2.88 -0.33
N ASP A 171 -20.66 -3.47 0.86
CA ASP A 171 -21.84 -3.54 1.73
C ASP A 171 -22.03 -2.25 2.55
N PHE A 172 -21.00 -1.40 2.62
CA PHE A 172 -21.10 -0.12 3.31
C PHE A 172 -21.88 0.91 2.48
N ALA A 173 -22.73 1.67 3.16
CA ALA A 173 -23.49 2.74 2.53
C ALA A 173 -22.57 3.86 2.00
N PRO A 174 -22.88 4.48 0.85
CA PRO A 174 -22.15 5.64 0.36
C PRO A 174 -22.06 6.77 1.40
N GLY A 175 -20.94 7.50 1.45
CA GLY A 175 -20.72 8.59 2.38
C GLY A 175 -20.66 8.17 3.85
N SER A 176 -20.27 6.93 4.13
CA SER A 176 -20.26 6.38 5.48
C SER A 176 -19.07 6.81 6.34
N PHE A 177 -17.94 7.19 5.73
CA PHE A 177 -16.69 7.38 6.46
C PHE A 177 -16.14 8.80 6.31
N ASP A 178 -15.70 9.36 7.43
CA ASP A 178 -14.99 10.63 7.49
C ASP A 178 -13.52 10.49 7.10
N VAL A 179 -12.94 9.31 7.36
CA VAL A 179 -11.57 8.97 7.01
C VAL A 179 -11.52 7.54 6.50
N ILE A 180 -10.77 7.34 5.41
CA ILE A 180 -10.39 6.01 4.93
C ILE A 180 -8.86 5.95 4.90
N THR A 181 -8.26 4.87 5.41
CA THR A 181 -6.82 4.66 5.43
C THR A 181 -6.43 3.37 4.74
N LEU A 182 -5.32 3.42 3.95
CA LEU A 182 -4.65 2.28 3.35
C LEU A 182 -3.14 2.41 3.63
N TRP A 183 -2.61 1.56 4.49
CA TRP A 183 -1.20 1.57 4.88
C TRP A 183 -0.45 0.41 4.22
N HIS A 184 0.19 0.64 3.08
CA HIS A 184 0.84 -0.38 2.25
C HIS A 184 -0.16 -1.48 1.81
N VAL A 185 -1.21 -1.06 1.11
CA VAL A 185 -2.30 -1.92 0.65
C VAL A 185 -2.63 -1.68 -0.82
N MET A 186 -2.66 -0.41 -1.26
CA MET A 186 -3.08 -0.05 -2.62
C MET A 186 -2.24 -0.75 -3.69
N GLU A 187 -0.96 -0.95 -3.43
CA GLU A 187 -0.02 -1.63 -4.31
C GLU A 187 -0.34 -3.12 -4.55
N HIS A 188 -1.14 -3.73 -3.67
CA HIS A 188 -1.51 -5.15 -3.73
C HIS A 188 -2.88 -5.41 -4.37
N LEU A 189 -3.71 -4.39 -4.58
CA LEU A 189 -5.10 -4.56 -4.98
C LEU A 189 -5.23 -4.80 -6.49
N GLU A 190 -5.76 -5.97 -6.89
CA GLU A 190 -5.90 -6.36 -8.30
C GLU A 190 -6.77 -5.35 -9.09
N HIS A 191 -7.89 -4.92 -8.51
CA HIS A 191 -8.88 -4.04 -9.15
C HIS A 191 -8.64 -2.57 -8.82
N LEU A 192 -7.54 -1.99 -9.34
CA LEU A 192 -7.08 -0.67 -8.96
C LEU A 192 -8.13 0.44 -9.16
N ASN A 193 -8.70 0.55 -10.37
CA ASN A 193 -9.67 1.62 -10.68
C ASN A 193 -10.98 1.46 -9.90
N GLU A 194 -11.51 0.24 -9.84
CA GLU A 194 -12.73 -0.08 -9.10
C GLU A 194 -12.56 0.24 -7.61
N THR A 195 -11.37 -0.03 -7.07
CA THR A 195 -11.06 0.34 -5.67
C THR A 195 -11.16 1.85 -5.47
N TRP A 196 -10.58 2.67 -6.36
CA TRP A 196 -10.67 4.12 -6.23
C TRP A 196 -12.12 4.63 -6.31
N ASP A 197 -12.95 4.02 -7.18
CA ASP A 197 -14.37 4.36 -7.29
C ASP A 197 -15.14 3.99 -5.99
N ILE A 198 -14.85 2.83 -5.40
CA ILE A 198 -15.41 2.41 -4.11
C ILE A 198 -14.99 3.40 -3.00
N LEU A 199 -13.70 3.76 -2.92
CA LEU A 199 -13.19 4.71 -1.93
C LEU A 199 -13.87 6.07 -2.06
N ASN A 200 -14.09 6.55 -3.29
CA ASN A 200 -14.83 7.78 -3.54
C ASN A 200 -16.27 7.67 -3.05
N SER A 201 -16.95 6.57 -3.37
CA SER A 201 -18.35 6.35 -2.93
C SER A 201 -18.47 6.34 -1.41
N LEU A 202 -17.58 5.62 -0.70
CA LEU A 202 -17.65 5.41 0.75
C LEU A 202 -17.33 6.66 1.58
N LEU A 203 -16.50 7.55 1.03
CA LEU A 203 -16.05 8.74 1.74
C LEU A 203 -17.16 9.82 1.79
N THR A 204 -17.31 10.52 2.93
CA THR A 204 -18.16 11.70 3.02
C THR A 204 -17.65 12.83 2.11
N GLU A 205 -18.47 13.83 1.78
CA GLU A 205 -18.05 14.95 0.91
C GLU A 205 -16.85 15.74 1.47
N LYS A 206 -16.72 15.83 2.80
CA LYS A 206 -15.59 16.47 3.49
C LYS A 206 -14.56 15.45 4.00
N GLY A 207 -14.70 14.19 3.61
CA GLY A 207 -13.87 13.10 4.08
C GLY A 207 -12.44 13.16 3.55
N VAL A 208 -11.58 12.41 4.18
CA VAL A 208 -10.14 12.34 3.88
C VAL A 208 -9.72 10.90 3.58
N LEU A 209 -9.09 10.69 2.44
CA LEU A 209 -8.47 9.43 2.06
C LEU A 209 -6.96 9.53 2.26
N ILE A 210 -6.41 8.61 3.05
CA ILE A 210 -4.97 8.56 3.36
C ILE A 210 -4.39 7.24 2.85
N ILE A 211 -3.45 7.33 1.93
CA ILE A 211 -2.80 6.18 1.29
C ILE A 211 -1.30 6.26 1.52
N ALA A 212 -0.71 5.21 2.09
CA ALA A 212 0.74 5.04 2.14
C ALA A 212 1.14 3.92 1.19
N VAL A 213 2.12 4.19 0.32
CA VAL A 213 2.66 3.24 -0.65
C VAL A 213 4.16 3.43 -0.84
N PRO A 214 4.91 2.40 -1.28
CA PRO A 214 6.28 2.53 -1.72
C PRO A 214 6.39 3.50 -2.90
N ASN A 215 7.52 4.19 -2.98
CA ASN A 215 7.80 5.19 -4.01
C ASN A 215 8.92 4.70 -4.94
N CYS A 216 8.57 4.20 -6.11
CA CYS A 216 9.55 3.67 -7.07
C CYS A 216 10.45 4.74 -7.71
N SER A 217 10.24 6.04 -7.42
CA SER A 217 11.15 7.14 -7.80
C SER A 217 12.09 7.58 -6.67
N SER A 218 12.09 6.88 -5.53
CA SER A 218 12.91 7.17 -4.36
C SER A 218 14.41 7.03 -4.63
N TYR A 219 15.23 7.53 -3.68
CA TYR A 219 16.68 7.39 -3.75
C TYR A 219 17.13 5.92 -3.75
N ASP A 220 16.58 5.12 -2.85
CA ASP A 220 16.91 3.71 -2.70
C ASP A 220 16.38 2.87 -3.87
N ALA A 221 15.20 3.16 -4.42
CA ALA A 221 14.72 2.51 -5.64
C ALA A 221 15.68 2.73 -6.82
N LYS A 222 16.18 3.95 -7.01
CA LYS A 222 17.17 4.25 -8.04
C LYS A 222 18.51 3.57 -7.79
N LYS A 223 18.94 3.49 -6.52
CA LYS A 223 20.19 2.86 -6.13
C LYS A 223 20.19 1.36 -6.39
N TYR A 224 19.12 0.68 -6.02
CA TYR A 224 19.05 -0.79 -6.07
C TYR A 224 18.50 -1.35 -7.38
N GLY A 225 17.83 -0.53 -8.19
CA GLY A 225 17.25 -0.99 -9.46
C GLY A 225 16.36 -2.20 -9.26
N ALA A 226 16.55 -3.26 -10.06
CA ALA A 226 15.74 -4.48 -10.00
C ALA A 226 15.82 -5.24 -8.65
N HIS A 227 16.82 -4.95 -7.80
CA HIS A 227 16.97 -5.54 -6.47
C HIS A 227 16.30 -4.72 -5.36
N TRP A 228 15.61 -3.63 -5.70
CA TRP A 228 14.90 -2.85 -4.70
C TRP A 228 13.78 -3.67 -4.06
N ALA A 229 13.91 -3.92 -2.76
CA ALA A 229 13.03 -4.87 -2.07
C ALA A 229 11.56 -4.47 -2.09
N ALA A 230 11.25 -3.18 -2.22
CA ALA A 230 9.87 -2.73 -2.27
C ALA A 230 9.21 -2.87 -3.66
N TYR A 231 9.89 -3.43 -4.66
CA TYR A 231 9.17 -3.98 -5.82
C TYR A 231 8.37 -5.22 -5.46
N ASP A 232 8.83 -6.01 -4.52
CA ASP A 232 8.12 -7.15 -3.89
C ASP A 232 7.22 -7.95 -4.83
N VAL A 233 7.74 -8.29 -6.01
CA VAL A 233 7.01 -9.04 -7.05
C VAL A 233 6.71 -10.48 -6.61
N PRO A 234 5.57 -11.08 -6.94
CA PRO A 234 4.41 -10.50 -7.63
C PRO A 234 3.37 -9.90 -6.68
N ARG A 235 3.67 -9.77 -5.37
CA ARG A 235 2.73 -9.25 -4.36
C ARG A 235 2.38 -7.79 -4.59
N HIS A 236 3.38 -6.94 -4.96
CA HIS A 236 3.14 -5.59 -5.41
C HIS A 236 2.85 -5.57 -6.92
N LEU A 237 1.64 -5.20 -7.26
CA LEU A 237 1.15 -5.13 -8.64
C LEU A 237 1.44 -3.75 -9.25
N TRP A 238 1.37 -2.70 -8.42
CA TRP A 238 1.43 -1.31 -8.82
C TRP A 238 2.59 -0.58 -8.15
N HIS A 239 3.42 0.10 -8.93
CA HIS A 239 4.60 0.81 -8.43
C HIS A 239 4.42 2.30 -8.65
N PHE A 240 4.08 3.01 -7.58
CA PHE A 240 3.70 4.41 -7.64
C PHE A 240 4.90 5.35 -7.57
N THR A 241 4.79 6.48 -8.28
CA THR A 241 5.52 7.71 -8.04
C THR A 241 4.55 8.77 -7.51
N PRO A 242 5.05 9.88 -6.93
CA PRO A 242 4.17 11.00 -6.53
C PRO A 242 3.29 11.52 -7.66
N GLY A 243 3.81 11.54 -8.89
CA GLY A 243 3.06 12.00 -10.06
C GLY A 243 1.97 11.02 -10.51
N THR A 244 2.29 9.72 -10.52
CA THR A 244 1.34 8.71 -11.02
C THR A 244 0.16 8.49 -10.07
N ILE A 245 0.40 8.46 -8.74
CA ILE A 245 -0.70 8.33 -7.78
C ILE A 245 -1.58 9.59 -7.72
N GLN A 246 -0.99 10.78 -7.88
CA GLN A 246 -1.76 12.03 -7.99
C GLN A 246 -2.65 12.02 -9.24
N ARG A 247 -2.13 11.59 -10.39
CA ARG A 247 -2.89 11.46 -11.64
C ARG A 247 -4.03 10.45 -11.51
N LEU A 248 -3.75 9.32 -10.86
CA LEU A 248 -4.77 8.29 -10.61
C LEU A 248 -5.88 8.83 -9.70
N GLY A 249 -5.53 9.51 -8.60
CA GLY A 249 -6.52 10.15 -7.73
C GLY A 249 -7.38 11.18 -8.46
N ALA A 250 -6.77 12.02 -9.32
CA ALA A 250 -7.49 13.01 -10.12
C ALA A 250 -8.48 12.37 -11.13
N LYS A 251 -8.12 11.21 -11.69
CA LYS A 251 -8.99 10.42 -12.56
C LYS A 251 -10.27 9.99 -11.84
N HIS A 252 -10.19 9.70 -10.53
CA HIS A 252 -11.29 9.25 -9.69
C HIS A 252 -11.87 10.36 -8.81
N GLU A 253 -11.83 11.62 -9.30
CA GLU A 253 -12.45 12.80 -8.66
C GLU A 253 -11.89 13.12 -7.26
N PHE A 254 -10.58 12.84 -7.06
CA PHE A 254 -9.85 13.28 -5.88
C PHE A 254 -8.85 14.39 -6.18
N ILE A 255 -8.63 15.25 -5.20
CA ILE A 255 -7.56 16.26 -5.20
C ILE A 255 -6.53 15.86 -4.15
N LEU A 256 -5.26 15.84 -4.53
CA LEU A 256 -4.15 15.61 -3.60
C LEU A 256 -3.97 16.87 -2.73
N ALA A 257 -4.28 16.74 -1.43
CA ALA A 257 -4.21 17.83 -0.46
C ALA A 257 -2.86 17.94 0.24
N ALA A 258 -2.21 16.80 0.55
CA ALA A 258 -0.92 16.79 1.23
C ALA A 258 -0.10 15.53 0.90
N ARG A 259 1.23 15.63 1.13
CA ARG A 259 2.19 14.52 1.02
C ARG A 259 3.10 14.50 2.22
N HIS A 260 3.29 13.32 2.83
CA HIS A 260 4.19 13.15 3.96
C HIS A 260 5.18 12.03 3.68
N PRO A 261 6.48 12.22 3.94
CA PRO A 261 7.47 11.16 3.76
C PRO A 261 7.39 10.12 4.89
N MET A 262 7.77 8.88 4.56
CA MET A 262 8.00 7.80 5.51
C MET A 262 9.49 7.41 5.49
N PRO A 263 10.38 8.25 6.03
CA PRO A 263 11.82 8.11 5.81
C PRO A 263 12.43 6.87 6.51
N PHE A 264 11.76 6.31 7.51
CA PHE A 264 12.27 5.14 8.24
C PHE A 264 12.15 3.83 7.45
N ASP A 265 11.24 3.75 6.49
CA ASP A 265 11.07 2.58 5.64
C ASP A 265 12.34 2.30 4.82
N ALA A 266 13.09 3.34 4.48
CA ALA A 266 14.35 3.24 3.75
C ALA A 266 15.38 2.31 4.42
N PHE A 267 15.41 2.23 5.76
CA PHE A 267 16.34 1.35 6.48
C PHE A 267 16.00 -0.12 6.25
N TYR A 268 14.73 -0.47 6.45
CA TYR A 268 14.28 -1.84 6.26
C TYR A 268 14.39 -2.28 4.79
N VAL A 269 13.92 -1.45 3.87
CA VAL A 269 13.97 -1.72 2.43
C VAL A 269 15.42 -1.84 1.96
N SER A 270 16.33 -0.97 2.42
CA SER A 270 17.75 -1.06 2.06
C SER A 270 18.42 -2.33 2.59
N MET A 271 18.13 -2.74 3.83
CA MET A 271 18.68 -3.98 4.39
C MET A 271 18.25 -5.20 3.58
N LEU A 272 16.98 -5.28 3.18
CA LEU A 272 16.49 -6.36 2.32
C LEU A 272 17.08 -6.29 0.92
N SER A 273 17.19 -5.11 0.32
CA SER A 273 17.79 -4.95 -1.00
C SER A 273 19.26 -5.38 -1.04
N GLU A 274 20.04 -5.05 -0.02
CA GLU A 274 21.42 -5.53 0.11
C GLU A 274 21.50 -7.06 0.28
N LYS A 275 20.53 -7.68 0.98
CA LYS A 275 20.39 -9.13 1.07
C LYS A 275 20.08 -9.75 -0.29
N TYR A 276 19.18 -9.14 -1.07
CA TYR A 276 18.80 -9.62 -2.42
C TYR A 276 19.97 -9.52 -3.42
N MET A 277 20.87 -8.55 -3.23
CA MET A 277 22.11 -8.45 -3.99
C MET A 277 23.18 -9.48 -3.59
N GLY A 278 22.93 -10.30 -2.56
CA GLY A 278 23.88 -11.31 -2.07
C GLY A 278 25.07 -10.75 -1.30
N HIS A 279 25.00 -9.50 -0.84
CA HIS A 279 26.12 -8.89 -0.12
C HIS A 279 26.31 -9.47 1.27
N SER A 280 27.57 -9.82 1.61
CA SER A 280 27.98 -10.27 2.93
C SER A 280 27.70 -9.26 4.00
N MET A 281 27.55 -8.59 4.67
CA MET A 281 27.28 -7.46 5.59
C MET A 281 26.06 -6.63 5.18
N SER A 282 25.03 -7.28 4.64
CA SER A 282 23.80 -6.61 4.18
C SER A 282 23.16 -5.69 5.23
N PHE A 283 23.27 -6.06 6.52
CA PHE A 283 22.77 -5.25 7.62
C PHE A 283 23.47 -3.88 7.72
N PHE A 284 24.80 -3.86 7.76
CA PHE A 284 25.56 -2.59 7.89
C PHE A 284 25.46 -1.74 6.63
N ARG A 285 25.54 -2.38 5.46
CA ARG A 285 25.36 -1.71 4.17
C ARG A 285 23.96 -1.13 4.03
N GLY A 286 22.93 -1.87 4.50
CA GLY A 286 21.55 -1.43 4.51
C GLY A 286 21.32 -0.23 5.45
N ILE A 287 21.93 -0.22 6.62
CA ILE A 287 21.89 0.95 7.53
C ILE A 287 22.53 2.17 6.86
N LEU A 288 23.73 2.02 6.27
CA LEU A 288 24.40 3.12 5.58
C LEU A 288 23.54 3.67 4.43
N SER A 289 22.99 2.78 3.60
CA SER A 289 22.13 3.17 2.48
C SER A 289 20.82 3.79 2.95
N GLY A 290 20.19 3.23 3.97
CA GLY A 290 19.00 3.79 4.60
C GLY A 290 19.25 5.19 5.17
N THR A 291 20.43 5.42 5.75
CA THR A 291 20.86 6.74 6.23
C THR A 291 20.98 7.73 5.08
N LEU A 292 21.62 7.35 3.97
CA LEU A 292 21.71 8.18 2.77
C LEU A 292 20.34 8.49 2.17
N ALA A 293 19.47 7.51 2.09
CA ALA A 293 18.08 7.68 1.65
C ALA A 293 17.30 8.63 2.58
N TRP A 294 17.50 8.49 3.90
CA TRP A 294 16.91 9.40 4.88
C TRP A 294 17.38 10.85 4.70
N PHE A 295 18.69 11.09 4.53
CA PHE A 295 19.23 12.42 4.21
C PHE A 295 18.70 12.94 2.88
N SER A 296 18.58 12.08 1.86
CA SER A 296 17.97 12.44 0.58
C SER A 296 16.52 12.94 0.74
N THR A 297 15.78 12.38 1.69
CA THR A 297 14.42 12.81 2.03
C THR A 297 14.39 14.21 2.66
N LEU A 298 15.44 14.61 3.40
CA LEU A 298 15.57 15.97 3.93
C LEU A 298 15.77 17.00 2.80
N ALA A 299 16.49 16.62 1.75
CA ALA A 299 16.69 17.48 0.58
C ALA A 299 15.42 17.58 -0.30
N SER A 300 14.66 16.50 -0.41
CA SER A 300 13.37 16.47 -1.12
C SER A 300 12.48 15.36 -0.56
N LYS A 301 11.32 15.73 -0.05
CA LYS A 301 10.33 14.76 0.50
C LYS A 301 9.99 13.67 -0.50
N GLU A 302 9.95 13.98 -1.79
CA GLU A 302 9.61 13.06 -2.87
C GLU A 302 10.65 11.97 -3.13
N ARG A 303 11.82 12.04 -2.48
CA ARG A 303 12.87 11.01 -2.52
C ARG A 303 12.74 9.96 -1.42
N SER A 304 11.70 10.05 -0.57
CA SER A 304 11.44 9.06 0.47
C SER A 304 11.09 7.70 -0.13
N SER A 305 11.56 6.63 0.51
CA SER A 305 11.32 5.23 0.13
C SER A 305 9.84 4.89 0.05
N SER A 306 9.06 5.35 1.02
CA SER A 306 7.60 5.33 1.01
C SER A 306 7.03 6.72 1.27
N MET A 307 5.81 6.94 0.78
CA MET A 307 5.11 8.21 0.90
C MET A 307 3.68 8.01 1.37
N ILE A 308 3.19 8.94 2.18
CA ILE A 308 1.78 9.07 2.53
C ILE A 308 1.17 10.17 1.68
N TYR A 309 0.06 9.87 1.04
CA TYR A 309 -0.73 10.80 0.23
C TYR A 309 -2.07 11.03 0.89
N VAL A 310 -2.46 12.28 0.99
CA VAL A 310 -3.73 12.72 1.57
C VAL A 310 -4.60 13.28 0.45
N PHE A 311 -5.73 12.66 0.23
CA PHE A 311 -6.67 13.05 -0.82
C PHE A 311 -7.98 13.54 -0.21
N ARG A 312 -8.63 14.46 -0.92
CA ARG A 312 -9.99 14.94 -0.65
C ARG A 312 -10.82 14.82 -1.91
N LYS A 313 -12.12 14.63 -1.78
CA LYS A 313 -13.01 14.69 -2.96
C LYS A 313 -12.90 16.04 -3.65
N LYS A 314 -12.94 16.02 -4.95
CA LYS A 314 -13.12 17.22 -5.77
C LYS A 314 -14.52 17.77 -5.49
N GLN A 315 -14.60 18.97 -4.96
CA GLN A 315 -15.88 19.64 -4.80
C GLN A 315 -16.48 19.93 -6.17
N LYS A 316 -17.76 19.61 -6.32
CA LYS A 316 -18.53 19.88 -7.55
C LYS A 316 -18.90 21.35 -7.65
#